data_0783ca51cb60edabdf0edd6396d86464
#
_entry.id   0783ca51cb60edabdf0edd6396d86464
#
_cell.length_a   1.000
_cell.length_b   1.000
_cell.length_c   1.000
_cell.angle_alpha   90.00
_cell.angle_beta   90.00
_cell.angle_gamma   90.00
#
_symmetry.space_group_name_H-M   'P 1'
#
loop_
_entity.id
_entity.type
_entity.pdbx_description
1 polymer ?
#
loop_
_entity_poly.entity_id
_entity_poly.type
_entity_poly.pdbx_seq_one_letter_code
_entity_poly.pdbx_strand_id
1 'polypeptide(L)'
;MIAITEKTLQDLQFPTVLETLSDICNTDIGKEKALKITPFKEKETLMEALLQTSEYVSSFQNNNAIPNHGFDAITYEIKFLGIEDSFLEVGSFRKIATLSATSNFLLNFLKKFEDYYPNLNARAARVEYTKNIITLIDEVVDKYGEIKDNASPDLLNIRRNMNVVRGKVNQSFGVALSQYNSL
;
A
#
# COMPACT_ATOMS: atom_id res chain seq x y z
N MET A 1 -13.42 -24.44 31.31
CA MET A 1 -12.64 -23.84 30.18
C MET A 1 -11.42 -24.75 29.96
N ILE A 2 -11.25 -25.33 28.78
CA ILE A 2 -10.10 -26.20 28.48
C ILE A 2 -8.90 -25.25 28.29
N ALA A 3 -7.86 -25.42 29.12
CA ALA A 3 -6.63 -24.66 28.98
C ALA A 3 -5.82 -25.24 27.81
N ILE A 4 -5.70 -24.47 26.72
CA ILE A 4 -4.81 -24.82 25.61
C ILE A 4 -3.40 -24.40 26.01
N THR A 5 -2.53 -25.41 26.24
CA THR A 5 -1.13 -25.17 26.61
C THR A 5 -0.25 -25.07 25.38
N GLU A 6 0.95 -24.50 25.54
CA GLU A 6 1.95 -24.44 24.49
C GLU A 6 2.34 -25.83 23.97
N LYS A 7 2.44 -26.81 24.89
CA LYS A 7 2.65 -28.20 24.52
C LYS A 7 1.53 -28.75 23.62
N THR A 8 0.27 -28.43 23.94
CA THR A 8 -0.88 -28.86 23.12
C THR A 8 -0.76 -28.29 21.70
N LEU A 9 -0.35 -27.03 21.55
CA LEU A 9 -0.16 -26.41 20.25
C LEU A 9 0.98 -27.06 19.45
N GLN A 10 2.07 -27.41 20.12
CA GLN A 10 3.19 -28.14 19.51
C GLN A 10 2.78 -29.55 19.09
N ASP A 11 2.10 -30.32 19.97
CA ASP A 11 1.62 -31.66 19.65
C ASP A 11 0.64 -31.68 18.46
N LEU A 12 -0.12 -30.59 18.27
CA LEU A 12 -1.02 -30.37 17.12
C LEU A 12 -0.32 -29.78 15.89
N GLN A 13 0.99 -29.55 15.94
CA GLN A 13 1.77 -28.88 14.87
C GLN A 13 1.21 -27.50 14.45
N PHE A 14 0.58 -26.80 15.40
CA PHE A 14 -0.02 -25.50 15.15
C PHE A 14 0.97 -24.47 14.59
N PRO A 15 2.24 -24.36 15.05
CA PRO A 15 3.24 -23.49 14.44
C PRO A 15 3.45 -23.75 12.94
N THR A 16 3.53 -25.03 12.52
CA THR A 16 3.68 -25.40 11.09
C THR A 16 2.47 -24.95 10.25
N VAL A 17 1.27 -25.00 10.82
CA VAL A 17 0.06 -24.49 10.15
C VAL A 17 0.18 -22.97 9.97
N LEU A 18 0.68 -22.23 10.98
CA LEU A 18 0.86 -20.79 10.90
C LEU A 18 1.95 -20.41 9.88
N GLU A 19 3.04 -21.16 9.80
CA GLU A 19 4.09 -20.98 8.79
C GLU A 19 3.50 -21.16 7.39
N THR A 20 2.78 -22.25 7.15
CA THR A 20 2.10 -22.50 5.87
C THR A 20 1.12 -21.38 5.52
N LEU A 21 0.36 -20.88 6.50
CA LEU A 21 -0.54 -19.75 6.31
C LEU A 21 0.24 -18.47 5.96
N SER A 22 1.35 -18.22 6.63
CA SER A 22 2.23 -17.06 6.36
C SER A 22 2.76 -17.09 4.93
N ASP A 23 3.19 -18.26 4.44
CA ASP A 23 3.77 -18.42 3.09
C ASP A 23 2.78 -18.07 1.97
N ILE A 24 1.48 -18.25 2.20
CA ILE A 24 0.43 -17.91 1.22
C ILE A 24 -0.09 -16.48 1.36
N CYS A 25 0.37 -15.70 2.34
CA CYS A 25 -0.03 -14.31 2.50
C CYS A 25 0.61 -13.40 1.45
N ASN A 26 -0.19 -12.50 0.86
CA ASN A 26 0.25 -11.58 -0.20
C ASN A 26 0.98 -10.33 0.31
N THR A 27 0.94 -10.05 1.61
CA THR A 27 1.56 -8.85 2.21
C THR A 27 2.41 -9.20 3.40
N ASP A 28 3.49 -8.45 3.65
CA ASP A 28 4.37 -8.69 4.81
C ASP A 28 3.63 -8.52 6.14
N ILE A 29 2.72 -7.55 6.23
CA ILE A 29 1.84 -7.38 7.40
C ILE A 29 0.93 -8.60 7.59
N GLY A 30 0.44 -9.18 6.50
CA GLY A 30 -0.34 -10.42 6.51
C GLY A 30 0.46 -11.59 7.06
N LYS A 31 1.69 -11.77 6.58
CA LYS A 31 2.62 -12.80 7.06
C LYS A 31 2.90 -12.68 8.55
N GLU A 32 3.25 -11.48 9.00
CA GLU A 32 3.48 -11.24 10.42
C GLU A 32 2.25 -11.53 11.30
N LYS A 33 1.06 -11.14 10.82
CA LYS A 33 -0.19 -11.41 11.54
C LYS A 33 -0.52 -12.89 11.56
N ALA A 34 -0.30 -13.60 10.47
CA ALA A 34 -0.50 -15.06 10.40
C ALA A 34 0.32 -15.78 11.45
N LEU A 35 1.61 -15.45 11.59
CA LEU A 35 2.50 -16.06 12.61
C LEU A 35 2.13 -15.72 14.06
N LYS A 36 1.37 -14.65 14.27
CA LYS A 36 0.93 -14.18 15.60
C LYS A 36 -0.48 -14.68 15.99
N ILE A 37 -1.11 -15.51 15.17
CA ILE A 37 -2.43 -16.06 15.48
C ILE A 37 -2.34 -16.96 16.71
N THR A 38 -3.25 -16.76 17.64
CA THR A 38 -3.42 -17.58 18.83
C THR A 38 -4.84 -18.11 18.89
N PRO A 39 -5.08 -19.24 19.60
CA PRO A 39 -6.43 -19.75 19.79
C PRO A 39 -7.36 -18.71 20.42
N PHE A 40 -8.56 -18.59 19.88
CA PHE A 40 -9.57 -17.69 20.42
C PHE A 40 -10.01 -18.14 21.81
N LYS A 41 -10.15 -17.20 22.74
CA LYS A 41 -10.61 -17.46 24.12
C LYS A 41 -12.13 -17.31 24.23
N GLU A 42 -12.70 -16.40 23.47
CA GLU A 42 -14.12 -16.04 23.50
C GLU A 42 -14.82 -16.55 22.25
N LYS A 43 -16.01 -17.14 22.45
CA LYS A 43 -16.81 -17.70 21.36
C LYS A 43 -17.26 -16.64 20.36
N GLU A 44 -17.62 -15.47 20.84
CA GLU A 44 -18.11 -14.35 20.04
C GLU A 44 -17.04 -13.86 19.06
N THR A 45 -15.81 -13.69 19.52
CA THR A 45 -14.65 -13.30 18.67
C THR A 45 -14.31 -14.36 17.62
N LEU A 46 -14.39 -15.64 18.01
CA LEU A 46 -14.21 -16.75 17.08
C LEU A 46 -15.29 -16.73 15.99
N MET A 47 -16.55 -16.59 16.39
CA MET A 47 -17.66 -16.57 15.42
C MET A 47 -17.58 -15.39 14.47
N GLU A 48 -17.22 -14.20 14.95
CA GLU A 48 -16.98 -13.03 14.10
C GLU A 48 -15.89 -13.32 13.07
N ALA A 49 -14.75 -13.86 13.50
CA ALA A 49 -13.64 -14.19 12.60
C ALA A 49 -14.02 -15.25 11.55
N LEU A 50 -14.79 -16.28 11.95
CA LEU A 50 -15.27 -17.31 11.05
C LEU A 50 -16.26 -16.75 10.02
N LEU A 51 -17.18 -15.85 10.41
CA LEU A 51 -18.12 -15.19 9.50
C LEU A 51 -17.38 -14.32 8.49
N GLN A 52 -16.41 -13.49 8.94
CA GLN A 52 -15.58 -12.68 8.05
C GLN A 52 -14.80 -13.55 7.05
N THR A 53 -14.23 -14.66 7.52
CA THR A 53 -13.50 -15.59 6.66
C THR A 53 -14.44 -16.27 5.66
N SER A 54 -15.64 -16.66 6.07
CA SER A 54 -16.65 -17.27 5.21
C SER A 54 -17.11 -16.30 4.11
N GLU A 55 -17.34 -15.03 4.43
CA GLU A 55 -17.66 -13.98 3.46
C GLU A 55 -16.52 -13.81 2.44
N TYR A 56 -15.27 -13.77 2.91
CA TYR A 56 -14.10 -13.65 2.04
C TYR A 56 -13.98 -14.86 1.08
N VAL A 57 -14.10 -16.08 1.61
CA VAL A 57 -14.03 -17.32 0.80
C VAL A 57 -15.17 -17.35 -0.22
N SER A 58 -16.40 -16.99 0.19
CA SER A 58 -17.56 -16.96 -0.71
C SER A 58 -17.39 -15.95 -1.86
N SER A 59 -16.57 -14.91 -1.67
CA SER A 59 -16.32 -13.91 -2.71
C SER A 59 -15.68 -14.49 -3.96
N PHE A 60 -14.92 -15.57 -3.85
CA PHE A 60 -14.31 -16.24 -5.01
C PHE A 60 -15.32 -16.99 -5.88
N GLN A 61 -16.52 -17.24 -5.36
CA GLN A 61 -17.60 -17.94 -6.07
C GLN A 61 -18.67 -16.98 -6.59
N ASN A 62 -18.61 -15.71 -6.18
CA ASN A 62 -19.58 -14.69 -6.51
C ASN A 62 -19.11 -13.82 -7.68
N ASN A 63 -20.07 -13.26 -8.45
CA ASN A 63 -19.76 -12.25 -9.48
C ASN A 63 -19.21 -10.93 -8.89
N ASN A 64 -19.31 -10.75 -7.56
CA ASN A 64 -18.85 -9.59 -6.81
C ASN A 64 -17.59 -9.96 -6.00
N ALA A 65 -16.61 -10.57 -6.64
CA ALA A 65 -15.33 -10.94 -5.97
C ALA A 65 -14.66 -9.72 -5.34
N ILE A 66 -14.15 -9.89 -4.12
CA ILE A 66 -13.36 -8.85 -3.46
C ILE A 66 -12.12 -8.55 -4.32
N PRO A 67 -11.87 -7.28 -4.70
CA PRO A 67 -10.78 -6.93 -5.58
C PRO A 67 -9.42 -7.18 -4.95
N ASN A 68 -8.38 -7.27 -5.78
CA ASN A 68 -7.00 -7.40 -5.29
C ASN A 68 -6.66 -6.23 -4.35
N HIS A 69 -6.09 -6.55 -3.21
CA HIS A 69 -5.77 -5.64 -2.13
C HIS A 69 -4.33 -5.82 -1.62
N GLY A 70 -3.43 -6.32 -2.47
CA GLY A 70 -2.01 -6.34 -2.19
C GLY A 70 -1.44 -4.92 -2.08
N PHE A 71 -0.56 -4.69 -1.09
CA PHE A 71 0.13 -3.42 -0.89
C PHE A 71 1.47 -3.65 -0.19
N ASP A 72 2.39 -2.70 -0.39
CA ASP A 72 3.65 -2.68 0.34
C ASP A 72 3.45 -2.15 1.75
N ALA A 73 4.15 -2.72 2.73
CA ALA A 73 4.13 -2.22 4.10
C ALA A 73 4.72 -0.81 4.16
N ILE A 74 4.03 0.11 4.86
CA ILE A 74 4.46 1.50 5.07
C ILE A 74 4.80 1.80 6.54
N THR A 75 5.12 0.76 7.32
CA THR A 75 5.45 0.92 8.75
C THR A 75 6.67 1.81 8.98
N TYR A 76 7.67 1.70 8.09
CA TYR A 76 8.86 2.54 8.09
C TYR A 76 8.48 4.01 7.81
N GLU A 77 7.72 4.24 6.76
CA GLU A 77 7.29 5.57 6.33
C GLU A 77 6.50 6.29 7.44
N ILE A 78 5.54 5.60 8.06
CA ILE A 78 4.76 6.17 9.18
C ILE A 78 5.67 6.53 10.36
N LYS A 79 6.63 5.66 10.70
CA LYS A 79 7.57 5.93 11.79
C LYS A 79 8.41 7.18 11.51
N PHE A 80 8.93 7.32 10.29
CA PHE A 80 9.74 8.46 9.88
C PHE A 80 8.95 9.77 9.84
N LEU A 81 7.71 9.76 9.37
CA LEU A 81 6.83 10.93 9.38
C LEU A 81 6.55 11.47 10.80
N GLY A 82 6.74 10.65 11.84
CA GLY A 82 6.62 11.06 13.24
C GLY A 82 7.90 11.66 13.85
N ILE A 83 9.00 11.76 13.10
CA ILE A 83 10.28 12.26 13.56
C ILE A 83 10.50 13.66 12.97
N GLU A 84 10.70 14.66 13.83
CA GLU A 84 11.02 16.03 13.42
C GLU A 84 12.33 16.06 12.60
N ASP A 85 12.37 16.92 11.56
CA ASP A 85 13.49 17.05 10.63
C ASP A 85 13.84 15.78 9.82
N SER A 86 13.00 14.75 9.86
CA SER A 86 13.16 13.61 8.98
C SER A 86 12.67 13.91 7.57
N PHE A 87 13.12 13.11 6.60
CA PHE A 87 12.62 13.16 5.22
C PHE A 87 12.36 11.75 4.70
N LEU A 88 11.43 11.65 3.78
CA LEU A 88 11.15 10.44 3.04
C LEU A 88 11.58 10.59 1.58
N GLU A 89 12.05 9.50 1.00
CA GLU A 89 12.27 9.45 -0.44
C GLU A 89 10.94 9.53 -1.21
N VAL A 90 11.00 10.07 -2.43
CA VAL A 90 9.79 10.27 -3.26
C VAL A 90 9.02 8.98 -3.47
N GLY A 91 9.71 7.85 -3.65
CA GLY A 91 9.09 6.54 -3.78
C GLY A 91 8.24 6.11 -2.58
N SER A 92 8.59 6.55 -1.37
CA SER A 92 7.81 6.29 -0.15
C SER A 92 6.44 6.96 -0.17
N PHE A 93 6.35 8.18 -0.69
CA PHE A 93 5.06 8.87 -0.87
C PHE A 93 4.17 8.11 -1.85
N ARG A 94 4.74 7.50 -2.90
CA ARG A 94 3.97 6.70 -3.84
C ARG A 94 3.41 5.42 -3.22
N LYS A 95 4.15 4.75 -2.34
CA LYS A 95 3.65 3.62 -1.54
C LYS A 95 2.48 4.03 -0.65
N ILE A 96 2.60 5.18 0.05
CA ILE A 96 1.53 5.73 0.90
C ILE A 96 0.27 6.01 0.06
N ALA A 97 0.41 6.66 -1.09
CA ALA A 97 -0.70 6.95 -1.99
C ALA A 97 -1.36 5.67 -2.51
N THR A 98 -0.57 4.66 -2.89
CA THR A 98 -1.08 3.37 -3.36
C THR A 98 -1.85 2.63 -2.27
N LEU A 99 -1.31 2.54 -1.05
CA LEU A 99 -2.03 1.94 0.07
C LEU A 99 -3.33 2.68 0.38
N SER A 100 -3.29 4.04 0.40
CA SER A 100 -4.48 4.86 0.63
C SER A 100 -5.55 4.63 -0.45
N ALA A 101 -5.15 4.57 -1.72
CA ALA A 101 -6.05 4.30 -2.83
C ALA A 101 -6.68 2.90 -2.74
N THR A 102 -5.86 1.87 -2.45
CA THR A 102 -6.32 0.50 -2.26
C THR A 102 -7.30 0.40 -1.10
N SER A 103 -6.99 1.02 0.04
CA SER A 103 -7.87 1.04 1.21
C SER A 103 -9.21 1.72 0.90
N ASN A 104 -9.18 2.92 0.28
CA ASN A 104 -10.38 3.64 -0.10
C ASN A 104 -11.25 2.86 -1.11
N PHE A 105 -10.61 2.15 -2.04
CA PHE A 105 -11.31 1.32 -2.99
C PHE A 105 -12.03 0.14 -2.31
N LEU A 106 -11.35 -0.54 -1.38
CA LEU A 106 -11.94 -1.63 -0.58
C LEU A 106 -13.10 -1.15 0.29
N LEU A 107 -12.95 0.01 0.96
CA LEU A 107 -14.02 0.60 1.78
C LEU A 107 -15.27 0.87 0.93
N ASN A 108 -15.10 1.46 -0.25
CA ASN A 108 -16.21 1.70 -1.18
C ASN A 108 -16.83 0.40 -1.68
N PHE A 109 -16.00 -0.59 -2.02
CA PHE A 109 -16.47 -1.89 -2.48
C PHE A 109 -17.33 -2.57 -1.41
N LEU A 110 -16.81 -2.69 -0.19
CA LEU A 110 -17.53 -3.34 0.92
C LEU A 110 -18.83 -2.60 1.27
N LYS A 111 -18.83 -1.27 1.23
CA LYS A 111 -20.03 -0.47 1.43
C LYS A 111 -21.07 -0.70 0.30
N LYS A 112 -20.62 -0.77 -0.95
CA LYS A 112 -21.50 -1.01 -2.11
C LYS A 112 -22.14 -2.39 -2.06
N PHE A 113 -21.44 -3.37 -1.53
CA PHE A 113 -21.86 -4.77 -1.46
C PHE A 113 -22.11 -5.23 -0.01
N GLU A 114 -22.61 -4.34 0.84
CA GLU A 114 -22.84 -4.61 2.28
C GLU A 114 -23.79 -5.78 2.55
N ASP A 115 -24.76 -6.01 1.67
CA ASP A 115 -25.69 -7.16 1.76
C ASP A 115 -24.98 -8.51 1.58
N TYR A 116 -23.88 -8.53 0.81
CA TYR A 116 -23.09 -9.74 0.56
C TYR A 116 -21.97 -9.95 1.58
N TYR A 117 -21.46 -8.85 2.15
CA TYR A 117 -20.29 -8.84 3.05
C TYR A 117 -20.57 -8.03 4.33
N PRO A 118 -21.64 -8.33 5.09
CA PRO A 118 -22.04 -7.52 6.24
C PRO A 118 -20.98 -7.49 7.35
N ASN A 119 -20.31 -8.60 7.64
CA ASN A 119 -19.29 -8.68 8.70
C ASN A 119 -17.98 -7.99 8.31
N LEU A 120 -17.57 -8.12 7.04
CA LEU A 120 -16.41 -7.39 6.52
C LEU A 120 -16.69 -5.89 6.43
N ASN A 121 -17.90 -5.50 6.00
CA ASN A 121 -18.31 -4.09 5.97
C ASN A 121 -18.37 -3.48 7.37
N ALA A 122 -18.91 -4.17 8.36
CA ALA A 122 -18.93 -3.72 9.75
C ALA A 122 -17.51 -3.46 10.31
N ARG A 123 -16.53 -4.29 9.91
CA ARG A 123 -15.13 -4.07 10.25
C ARG A 123 -14.54 -2.87 9.50
N ALA A 124 -14.83 -2.74 8.22
CA ALA A 124 -14.38 -1.64 7.37
C ALA A 124 -14.94 -0.29 7.81
N ALA A 125 -16.15 -0.23 8.35
CA ALA A 125 -16.77 0.99 8.86
C ALA A 125 -16.01 1.67 10.02
N ARG A 126 -15.05 0.97 10.63
CA ARG A 126 -14.16 1.53 11.67
C ARG A 126 -12.93 2.25 11.07
N VAL A 127 -12.76 2.25 9.76
CA VAL A 127 -11.61 2.83 9.06
C VAL A 127 -12.05 4.10 8.34
N GLU A 128 -11.26 5.17 8.49
CA GLU A 128 -11.52 6.44 7.84
C GLU A 128 -10.97 6.49 6.40
N TYR A 129 -11.61 7.30 5.60
CA TYR A 129 -11.21 7.59 4.22
C TYR A 129 -9.98 8.49 4.17
N THR A 130 -8.99 8.13 3.34
CA THR A 130 -7.71 8.85 3.23
C THR A 130 -7.58 9.67 1.93
N LYS A 131 -8.70 10.20 1.40
CA LYS A 131 -8.73 10.91 0.11
C LYS A 131 -7.77 12.10 0.03
N ASN A 132 -7.68 12.90 1.10
CA ASN A 132 -6.82 14.08 1.13
C ASN A 132 -5.34 13.74 0.98
N ILE A 133 -4.89 12.62 1.54
CA ILE A 133 -3.49 12.15 1.43
C ILE A 133 -3.13 11.92 -0.02
N ILE A 134 -3.99 11.23 -0.77
CA ILE A 134 -3.77 10.95 -2.20
C ILE A 134 -3.67 12.25 -3.00
N THR A 135 -4.60 13.17 -2.76
CA THR A 135 -4.62 14.47 -3.48
C THR A 135 -3.34 15.26 -3.25
N LEU A 136 -2.91 15.40 -1.99
CA LEU A 136 -1.68 16.12 -1.64
C LEU A 136 -0.43 15.48 -2.25
N ILE A 137 -0.35 14.17 -2.25
CA ILE A 137 0.78 13.46 -2.88
C ILE A 137 0.73 13.62 -4.40
N ASP A 138 -0.43 13.49 -5.01
CA ASP A 138 -0.59 13.60 -6.46
C ASP A 138 -0.39 15.04 -6.99
N GLU A 139 -0.44 16.08 -6.14
CA GLU A 139 -0.04 17.44 -6.53
C GLU A 139 1.47 17.55 -6.81
N VAL A 140 2.29 16.81 -6.05
CA VAL A 140 3.76 16.91 -6.07
C VAL A 140 4.42 15.75 -6.82
N VAL A 141 3.91 14.53 -6.65
CA VAL A 141 4.51 13.30 -7.17
C VAL A 141 3.66 12.75 -8.31
N ASP A 142 4.29 12.34 -9.39
CA ASP A 142 3.61 11.73 -10.53
C ASP A 142 3.35 10.22 -10.32
N LYS A 143 2.68 9.61 -11.30
CA LYS A 143 2.37 8.17 -11.29
C LYS A 143 3.59 7.24 -11.33
N TYR A 144 4.75 7.76 -11.73
CA TYR A 144 6.00 7.01 -11.79
C TYR A 144 6.83 7.16 -10.51
N GLY A 145 6.40 7.98 -9.56
CA GLY A 145 7.12 8.25 -8.33
C GLY A 145 8.21 9.31 -8.48
N GLU A 146 8.05 10.22 -9.46
CA GLU A 146 8.97 11.36 -9.66
C GLU A 146 8.30 12.68 -9.28
N ILE A 147 9.11 13.66 -8.88
CA ILE A 147 8.60 15.00 -8.59
C ILE A 147 8.20 15.68 -9.89
N LYS A 148 6.94 16.12 -9.96
CA LYS A 148 6.39 16.85 -11.11
C LYS A 148 7.15 18.14 -11.38
N ASP A 149 7.31 18.50 -12.64
CA ASP A 149 7.97 19.75 -13.04
C ASP A 149 7.31 21.00 -12.45
N ASN A 150 6.01 20.93 -12.25
CA ASN A 150 5.17 22.01 -11.71
C ASN A 150 4.84 21.83 -10.21
N ALA A 151 5.57 21.01 -9.47
CA ALA A 151 5.36 20.80 -8.05
C ALA A 151 5.52 22.10 -7.22
N SER A 152 6.33 23.04 -7.71
CA SER A 152 6.35 24.42 -7.22
C SER A 152 6.66 25.40 -8.36
N PRO A 153 6.28 26.70 -8.24
CA PRO A 153 6.62 27.72 -9.22
C PRO A 153 8.14 27.85 -9.44
N ASP A 154 8.91 27.79 -8.37
CA ASP A 154 10.36 27.88 -8.44
C ASP A 154 11.00 26.71 -9.18
N LEU A 155 10.56 25.49 -8.86
CA LEU A 155 11.03 24.28 -9.54
C LEU A 155 10.72 24.33 -11.03
N LEU A 156 9.52 24.78 -11.40
CA LEU A 156 9.13 24.95 -12.80
C LEU A 156 10.05 25.93 -13.54
N ASN A 157 10.35 27.08 -12.92
CA ASN A 157 11.26 28.06 -13.49
C ASN A 157 12.69 27.54 -13.62
N ILE A 158 13.20 26.86 -12.60
CA ILE A 158 14.53 26.24 -12.62
C ILE A 158 14.63 25.22 -13.76
N ARG A 159 13.66 24.30 -13.87
CA ARG A 159 13.66 23.28 -14.92
C ARG A 159 13.53 23.86 -16.33
N ARG A 160 12.73 24.91 -16.49
CA ARG A 160 12.66 25.66 -17.77
C ARG A 160 14.02 26.27 -18.15
N ASN A 161 14.68 26.92 -17.20
CA ASN A 161 16.00 27.51 -17.42
C ASN A 161 17.05 26.46 -17.74
N MET A 162 17.05 25.32 -17.03
CA MET A 162 17.92 24.18 -17.32
C MET A 162 17.71 23.67 -18.76
N ASN A 163 16.48 23.54 -19.22
CA ASN A 163 16.19 23.09 -20.59
C ASN A 163 16.69 24.09 -21.65
N VAL A 164 16.54 25.40 -21.38
CA VAL A 164 17.10 26.46 -22.27
C VAL A 164 18.63 26.37 -22.33
N VAL A 165 19.30 26.22 -21.19
CA VAL A 165 20.78 26.09 -21.16
C VAL A 165 21.21 24.80 -21.87
N ARG A 166 20.55 23.68 -21.62
CA ARG A 166 20.82 22.41 -22.33
C ARG A 166 20.65 22.53 -23.83
N GLY A 167 19.61 23.24 -24.29
CA GLY A 167 19.42 23.54 -25.72
C GLY A 167 20.58 24.32 -26.32
N LYS A 168 21.05 25.37 -25.63
CA LYS A 168 22.21 26.17 -26.06
C LYS A 168 23.51 25.33 -26.14
N VAL A 169 23.75 24.49 -25.15
CA VAL A 169 24.91 23.60 -25.13
C VAL A 169 24.85 22.62 -26.32
N ASN A 170 23.71 21.99 -26.58
CA ASN A 170 23.56 21.07 -27.71
C ASN A 170 23.76 21.80 -29.05
N GLN A 171 23.25 23.01 -29.20
CA GLN A 171 23.44 23.84 -30.40
C GLN A 171 24.92 24.17 -30.60
N SER A 172 25.62 24.61 -29.53
CA SER A 172 27.06 24.94 -29.60
C SER A 172 27.88 23.69 -29.93
N PHE A 173 27.53 22.55 -29.39
CA PHE A 173 28.19 21.28 -29.69
C PHE A 173 27.97 20.88 -31.16
N GLY A 174 26.73 21.03 -31.68
CA GLY A 174 26.41 20.75 -33.07
C GLY A 174 27.22 21.65 -34.05
N VAL A 175 27.38 22.94 -33.74
CA VAL A 175 28.20 23.87 -34.53
C VAL A 175 29.68 23.45 -34.50
N ALA A 176 30.24 23.12 -33.33
CA ALA A 176 31.61 22.67 -33.21
C ALA A 176 31.87 21.35 -33.99
N LEU A 177 30.93 20.42 -33.94
CA LEU A 177 31.01 19.15 -34.68
C LEU A 177 30.97 19.38 -36.21
N SER A 178 30.10 20.29 -36.68
CA SER A 178 30.02 20.60 -38.10
C SER A 178 31.30 21.27 -38.63
N GLN A 179 31.93 22.15 -37.84
CA GLN A 179 33.23 22.77 -38.17
C GLN A 179 34.34 21.73 -38.22
N TYR A 180 34.36 20.79 -37.29
CA TYR A 180 35.35 19.72 -37.26
C TYR A 180 35.23 18.76 -38.49
N ASN A 181 34.04 18.41 -38.88
CA ASN A 181 33.76 17.54 -40.02
C ASN A 181 33.98 18.20 -41.38
N SER A 182 34.18 19.54 -41.40
CA SER A 182 34.48 20.31 -42.63
C SER A 182 35.98 20.54 -42.88
N LEU A 183 36.83 20.05 -41.99
CA LEU A 183 38.28 20.02 -42.10
C LEU A 183 38.73 18.71 -42.73
#